data_e07a2e090a79aed845a43f0d797c06e0
#
_entry.id   e07a2e090a79aed845a43f0d797c06e0
#
_cell.length_a   1.000
_cell.length_b   1.000
_cell.length_c   1.000
_cell.angle_alpha   90.00
_cell.angle_beta   90.00
_cell.angle_gamma   90.00
#
_symmetry.space_group_name_H-M   'P 1'
#
loop_
_entity.id
_entity.type
_entity.pdbx_description
1 polymer ?
#
loop_
_entity_poly.entity_id
_entity_poly.type
_entity_poly.pdbx_seq_one_letter_code
_entity_poly.pdbx_strand_id
1 'polypeptide(L)'
;MSAYTYPWEVLAGLKAFIRGIGNMLDKREYTEIAHEVWVHRSVSVAPSACILAPCIIGAETEIRHGAFLRGGVLLGKNCVVGNSTEVKNSILFDGAKAPHFNYVGDSILGFNAHLGAGAITSNVKSDKSLIAIKSGAEEVETGLKKVGAFVGDCAEIGCNSVLNPGAVIGKNAIVYPLSSVRGFVPQNSIYKNGKTVLKY
;
A
#
# COMPACT_ATOMS: atom_id res chain seq x y z
N MET A 1 5.57 23.83 4.49
CA MET A 1 4.79 23.62 3.26
C MET A 1 4.99 22.18 2.80
N SER A 2 3.91 21.49 2.44
CA SER A 2 4.02 20.13 1.86
C SER A 2 4.81 20.22 0.55
N ALA A 3 5.84 19.41 0.38
CA ALA A 3 6.61 19.36 -0.85
C ALA A 3 5.83 18.71 -2.01
N TYR A 4 4.68 18.11 -1.72
CA TYR A 4 3.87 17.34 -2.65
C TYR A 4 2.42 17.80 -2.64
N THR A 5 1.80 17.82 -3.82
CA THR A 5 0.38 18.15 -4.01
C THR A 5 -0.48 16.88 -3.95
N TYR A 6 0.04 15.79 -4.53
CA TYR A 6 -0.68 14.53 -4.64
C TYR A 6 0.08 13.36 -3.99
N PRO A 7 -0.64 12.35 -3.46
CA PRO A 7 -0.01 11.24 -2.74
C PRO A 7 0.93 10.38 -3.60
N TRP A 8 0.73 10.28 -4.90
CA TRP A 8 1.63 9.49 -5.76
C TRP A 8 3.01 10.12 -5.98
N GLU A 9 3.13 11.42 -5.78
CA GLU A 9 4.40 12.13 -5.98
C GLU A 9 5.47 11.67 -4.97
N VAL A 10 5.04 11.26 -3.77
CA VAL A 10 5.97 10.78 -2.75
C VAL A 10 6.64 9.46 -3.14
N LEU A 11 5.97 8.62 -3.96
CA LEU A 11 6.46 7.29 -4.31
C LEU A 11 7.74 7.34 -5.15
N ALA A 12 7.92 8.38 -5.96
CA ALA A 12 9.14 8.57 -6.76
C ALA A 12 10.39 8.77 -5.89
N GLY A 13 10.24 9.46 -4.75
CA GLY A 13 11.32 9.73 -3.78
C GLY A 13 11.39 8.75 -2.61
N LEU A 14 10.48 7.77 -2.52
CA LEU A 14 10.28 6.95 -1.32
C LEU A 14 11.56 6.23 -0.86
N LYS A 15 12.33 5.66 -1.76
CA LYS A 15 13.57 4.97 -1.39
C LYS A 15 14.60 5.92 -0.75
N ALA A 16 14.77 7.11 -1.32
CA ALA A 16 15.68 8.11 -0.76
C ALA A 16 15.19 8.60 0.60
N PHE A 17 13.87 8.81 0.74
CA PHE A 17 13.24 9.18 2.00
C PHE A 17 13.47 8.11 3.09
N ILE A 18 13.24 6.83 2.80
CA ILE A 18 13.48 5.71 3.73
C ILE A 18 14.93 5.68 4.20
N ARG A 19 15.91 5.86 3.29
CA ARG A 19 17.33 5.94 3.65
C ARG A 19 17.63 7.11 4.57
N GLY A 20 17.05 8.29 4.27
CA GLY A 20 17.25 9.48 5.07
C GLY A 20 16.74 9.30 6.50
N ILE A 21 15.51 8.86 6.69
CA ILE A 21 14.93 8.68 8.02
C ILE A 21 15.49 7.44 8.73
N GLY A 22 15.82 6.37 8.01
CA GLY A 22 16.35 5.13 8.59
C GLY A 22 17.59 5.35 9.42
N ASN A 23 18.51 6.19 8.92
CA ASN A 23 19.74 6.55 9.62
C ASN A 23 19.50 7.42 10.88
N MET A 24 18.32 8.02 11.03
CA MET A 24 17.95 8.88 12.17
C MET A 24 17.09 8.14 13.20
N LEU A 25 16.68 6.89 12.93
CA LEU A 25 15.85 6.11 13.86
C LEU A 25 16.58 5.84 15.18
N ASP A 26 15.84 5.88 16.29
CA ASP A 26 16.40 5.58 17.60
C ASP A 26 16.86 4.12 17.65
N LYS A 27 18.16 3.93 17.81
CA LYS A 27 18.80 2.60 17.89
C LYS A 27 18.38 1.78 19.12
N ARG A 28 17.73 2.41 20.11
CA ARG A 28 17.14 1.69 21.26
C ARG A 28 15.84 0.98 20.85
N GLU A 29 15.11 1.52 19.86
CA GLU A 29 13.85 0.98 19.39
C GLU A 29 14.00 0.18 18.10
N TYR A 30 14.88 0.61 17.19
CA TYR A 30 15.10 -0.02 15.88
C TYR A 30 16.43 -0.72 15.79
N THR A 31 16.43 -1.84 15.05
CA THR A 31 17.64 -2.58 14.68
C THR A 31 17.74 -2.63 13.16
N GLU A 32 18.93 -2.36 12.62
CA GLU A 32 19.24 -2.61 11.22
C GLU A 32 19.61 -4.10 11.09
N ILE A 33 18.66 -4.93 10.61
CA ILE A 33 18.83 -6.39 10.49
C ILE A 33 19.59 -6.81 9.23
N ALA A 34 19.65 -5.93 8.23
CA ALA A 34 20.45 -6.01 7.02
C ALA A 34 20.69 -4.59 6.51
N HIS A 35 21.64 -4.39 5.60
CA HIS A 35 21.94 -3.06 5.05
C HIS A 35 20.66 -2.35 4.57
N GLU A 36 20.38 -1.15 5.11
CA GLU A 36 19.19 -0.33 4.84
C GLU A 36 17.83 -1.03 5.14
N VAL A 37 17.81 -1.99 6.07
CA VAL A 37 16.58 -2.64 6.56
C VAL A 37 16.46 -2.42 8.06
N TRP A 38 15.64 -1.44 8.44
CA TRP A 38 15.40 -1.08 9.84
C TRP A 38 14.07 -1.65 10.34
N VAL A 39 14.14 -2.37 11.43
CA VAL A 39 12.99 -3.08 12.00
C VAL A 39 12.87 -2.71 13.48
N HIS A 40 11.68 -2.28 13.91
CA HIS A 40 11.42 -2.05 15.33
C HIS A 40 11.52 -3.36 16.11
N ARG A 41 12.03 -3.30 17.34
CA ARG A 41 12.34 -4.50 18.16
C ARG A 41 11.14 -5.36 18.53
N SER A 42 9.91 -4.79 18.50
CA SER A 42 8.66 -5.52 18.74
C SER A 42 8.07 -6.22 17.51
N VAL A 43 8.72 -6.10 16.34
CA VAL A 43 8.21 -6.70 15.10
C VAL A 43 8.41 -8.22 15.13
N SER A 44 7.38 -8.95 14.72
CA SER A 44 7.47 -10.39 14.48
C SER A 44 7.76 -10.64 13.00
N VAL A 45 8.91 -11.26 12.70
CA VAL A 45 9.30 -11.61 11.31
C VAL A 45 9.40 -13.14 11.20
N ALA A 46 8.60 -13.73 10.33
CA ALA A 46 8.69 -15.16 10.04
C ALA A 46 10.03 -15.50 9.35
N PRO A 47 10.70 -16.60 9.71
CA PRO A 47 12.01 -16.97 9.13
C PRO A 47 12.01 -17.14 7.61
N SER A 48 10.85 -17.39 7.02
CA SER A 48 10.66 -17.56 5.57
C SER A 48 10.33 -16.26 4.84
N ALA A 49 10.24 -15.12 5.53
CA ALA A 49 10.03 -13.83 4.89
C ALA A 49 11.32 -13.34 4.22
N CYS A 50 11.18 -12.71 3.06
CA CYS A 50 12.29 -12.07 2.34
C CYS A 50 12.11 -10.55 2.36
N ILE A 51 13.08 -9.83 2.92
CA ILE A 51 13.03 -8.37 3.05
C ILE A 51 14.23 -7.76 2.34
N LEU A 52 13.97 -6.98 1.30
CA LEU A 52 14.99 -6.27 0.53
C LEU A 52 15.01 -4.78 0.87
N ALA A 53 16.19 -4.20 0.80
CA ALA A 53 16.45 -2.78 1.06
C ALA A 53 15.89 -1.84 -0.04
N PRO A 54 15.67 -0.55 0.28
CA PRO A 54 15.54 -0.02 1.63
C PRO A 54 14.17 -0.31 2.22
N CYS A 55 14.10 -0.57 3.53
CA CYS A 55 12.85 -0.92 4.21
C CYS A 55 12.84 -0.41 5.66
N ILE A 56 11.71 0.14 6.11
CA ILE A 56 11.45 0.43 7.52
C ILE A 56 10.17 -0.27 7.94
N ILE A 57 10.22 -0.97 9.08
CA ILE A 57 9.07 -1.70 9.65
C ILE A 57 8.82 -1.18 11.06
N GLY A 58 7.66 -0.55 11.25
CA GLY A 58 7.22 0.05 12.51
C GLY A 58 6.79 -0.96 13.56
N ALA A 59 6.63 -0.48 14.79
CA ALA A 59 6.36 -1.28 15.98
C ALA A 59 5.12 -2.19 15.84
N GLU A 60 5.12 -3.33 16.53
CA GLU A 60 4.00 -4.29 16.63
C GLU A 60 3.52 -4.82 15.25
N THR A 61 4.33 -4.65 14.21
CA THR A 61 4.02 -5.14 12.87
C THR A 61 4.37 -6.63 12.75
N GLU A 62 3.55 -7.36 12.00
CA GLU A 62 3.72 -8.79 11.76
C GLU A 62 4.06 -9.05 10.29
N ILE A 63 5.24 -9.64 10.04
CA ILE A 63 5.68 -10.10 8.72
C ILE A 63 5.59 -11.63 8.71
N ARG A 64 4.59 -12.16 8.02
CA ARG A 64 4.24 -13.57 8.06
C ARG A 64 5.05 -14.41 7.08
N HIS A 65 4.82 -15.72 7.16
CA HIS A 65 5.43 -16.74 6.29
C HIS A 65 5.32 -16.36 4.80
N GLY A 66 6.44 -16.45 4.07
CA GLY A 66 6.48 -16.22 2.63
C GLY A 66 6.22 -14.78 2.19
N ALA A 67 6.17 -13.81 3.11
CA ALA A 67 6.07 -12.40 2.74
C ALA A 67 7.32 -11.94 1.97
N PHE A 68 7.13 -11.13 0.92
CA PHE A 68 8.20 -10.59 0.10
C PHE A 68 8.15 -9.06 0.04
N LEU A 69 9.01 -8.38 0.80
CA LEU A 69 9.19 -6.93 0.77
C LEU A 69 10.32 -6.59 -0.21
N ARG A 70 9.98 -6.05 -1.39
CA ARG A 70 10.93 -5.82 -2.51
C ARG A 70 11.67 -4.50 -2.48
N GLY A 71 11.74 -3.85 -1.32
CA GLY A 71 12.40 -2.55 -1.18
C GLY A 71 11.56 -1.34 -1.60
N GLY A 72 11.94 -0.19 -1.05
CA GLY A 72 11.09 1.00 -1.08
C GLY A 72 9.81 0.78 -0.26
N VAL A 73 9.90 0.10 0.89
CA VAL A 73 8.74 -0.25 1.70
C VAL A 73 8.82 0.45 3.05
N LEU A 74 7.78 1.21 3.36
CA LEU A 74 7.61 1.88 4.65
C LEU A 74 6.33 1.36 5.30
N LEU A 75 6.47 0.60 6.38
CA LEU A 75 5.36 0.10 7.19
C LEU A 75 5.27 0.89 8.50
N GLY A 76 4.08 1.38 8.81
CA GLY A 76 3.74 1.95 10.10
C GLY A 76 3.67 0.92 11.22
N LYS A 77 3.02 1.27 12.32
CA LYS A 77 2.82 0.40 13.49
C LYS A 77 1.62 -0.54 13.28
N ASN A 78 1.63 -1.71 13.94
CA ASN A 78 0.52 -2.66 13.92
C ASN A 78 0.09 -3.11 12.51
N CYS A 79 0.97 -3.06 11.53
CA CYS A 79 0.69 -3.54 10.18
C CYS A 79 0.77 -5.07 10.11
N VAL A 80 0.11 -5.65 9.11
CA VAL A 80 0.26 -7.08 8.80
C VAL A 80 0.60 -7.22 7.33
N VAL A 81 1.76 -7.80 7.03
CA VAL A 81 2.10 -8.31 5.70
C VAL A 81 2.12 -9.81 5.77
N GLY A 82 1.11 -10.41 5.17
CA GLY A 82 0.79 -11.80 5.43
C GLY A 82 1.41 -12.79 4.49
N ASN A 83 0.89 -14.01 4.59
CA ASN A 83 1.33 -15.17 3.85
C ASN A 83 1.37 -14.87 2.34
N SER A 84 2.56 -15.08 1.75
CA SER A 84 2.78 -14.95 0.31
C SER A 84 2.31 -13.60 -0.28
N THR A 85 2.44 -12.54 0.51
CA THR A 85 2.13 -11.17 0.08
C THR A 85 3.40 -10.48 -0.39
N GLU A 86 3.35 -9.89 -1.58
CA GLU A 86 4.42 -9.06 -2.10
C GLU A 86 4.10 -7.57 -1.89
N VAL A 87 5.05 -6.82 -1.32
CA VAL A 87 4.98 -5.36 -1.19
C VAL A 87 6.20 -4.72 -1.84
N LYS A 88 5.97 -3.71 -2.69
CA LYS A 88 7.04 -3.03 -3.43
C LYS A 88 6.74 -1.55 -3.59
N ASN A 89 7.73 -0.71 -3.28
CA ASN A 89 7.64 0.76 -3.46
C ASN A 89 6.31 1.33 -2.93
N SER A 90 5.99 1.03 -1.67
CA SER A 90 4.68 1.29 -1.09
C SER A 90 4.76 1.75 0.36
N ILE A 91 3.76 2.50 0.79
CA ILE A 91 3.59 2.96 2.16
C ILE A 91 2.32 2.31 2.72
N LEU A 92 2.46 1.65 3.86
CA LEU A 92 1.34 1.16 4.65
C LEU A 92 1.32 1.95 5.96
N PHE A 93 0.25 2.72 6.18
CA PHE A 93 0.08 3.46 7.42
C PHE A 93 -0.29 2.53 8.58
N ASP A 94 -0.28 3.07 9.81
CA ASP A 94 -0.52 2.29 11.02
C ASP A 94 -1.80 1.45 10.92
N GLY A 95 -1.71 0.19 11.31
CA GLY A 95 -2.81 -0.76 11.29
C GLY A 95 -3.21 -1.30 9.92
N ALA A 96 -2.57 -0.86 8.84
CA ALA A 96 -2.90 -1.36 7.51
C ALA A 96 -2.53 -2.84 7.34
N LYS A 97 -3.38 -3.61 6.66
CA LYS A 97 -3.26 -5.07 6.56
C LYS A 97 -3.36 -5.56 5.13
N ALA A 98 -2.37 -6.32 4.69
CA ALA A 98 -2.35 -7.11 3.47
C ALA A 98 -1.98 -8.56 3.85
N PRO A 99 -2.93 -9.34 4.45
CA PRO A 99 -2.61 -10.52 5.24
C PRO A 99 -2.45 -11.82 4.44
N HIS A 100 -2.91 -11.89 3.18
CA HIS A 100 -2.98 -13.15 2.45
C HIS A 100 -2.90 -12.98 0.94
N PHE A 101 -1.85 -13.50 0.31
CA PHE A 101 -1.72 -13.61 -1.17
C PHE A 101 -1.97 -12.27 -1.90
N ASN A 102 -1.54 -11.17 -1.30
CA ASN A 102 -1.74 -9.86 -1.89
C ASN A 102 -0.55 -9.43 -2.75
N TYR A 103 -0.80 -8.53 -3.71
CA TYR A 103 0.24 -7.73 -4.34
C TYR A 103 -0.02 -6.26 -4.07
N VAL A 104 0.94 -5.59 -3.46
CA VAL A 104 0.89 -4.16 -3.15
C VAL A 104 2.09 -3.49 -3.81
N GLY A 105 1.88 -2.92 -4.98
CA GLY A 105 2.93 -2.27 -5.76
C GLY A 105 2.65 -0.81 -6.06
N ASP A 106 3.63 0.07 -5.82
CA ASP A 106 3.57 1.51 -6.09
C ASP A 106 2.27 2.13 -5.53
N SER A 107 1.96 1.82 -4.26
CA SER A 107 0.65 2.06 -3.63
C SER A 107 0.78 2.69 -2.24
N ILE A 108 -0.30 3.28 -1.77
CA ILE A 108 -0.42 3.77 -0.41
C ILE A 108 -1.69 3.17 0.22
N LEU A 109 -1.54 2.50 1.37
CA LEU A 109 -2.65 2.03 2.18
C LEU A 109 -2.77 2.92 3.42
N GLY A 110 -3.93 3.53 3.62
CA GLY A 110 -4.22 4.42 4.74
C GLY A 110 -4.32 3.70 6.08
N PHE A 111 -4.55 4.47 7.13
CA PHE A 111 -4.71 3.97 8.51
C PHE A 111 -5.80 2.91 8.58
N ASN A 112 -5.48 1.75 9.17
CA ASN A 112 -6.40 0.60 9.29
C ASN A 112 -7.04 0.13 7.96
N ALA A 113 -6.48 0.44 6.81
CA ALA A 113 -6.94 -0.10 5.54
C ALA A 113 -6.68 -1.61 5.46
N HIS A 114 -7.62 -2.36 4.91
CA HIS A 114 -7.53 -3.82 4.84
C HIS A 114 -7.73 -4.35 3.42
N LEU A 115 -6.82 -5.20 2.99
CA LEU A 115 -6.93 -5.96 1.75
C LEU A 115 -7.34 -7.40 2.05
N GLY A 116 -8.50 -7.82 1.57
CA GLY A 116 -8.92 -9.23 1.62
C GLY A 116 -7.96 -10.13 0.84
N ALA A 117 -8.05 -11.44 1.09
CA ALA A 117 -7.18 -12.43 0.47
C ALA A 117 -7.20 -12.33 -1.06
N GLY A 118 -6.02 -12.34 -1.69
CA GLY A 118 -5.88 -12.26 -3.14
C GLY A 118 -6.18 -10.88 -3.75
N ALA A 119 -6.44 -9.84 -2.95
CA ALA A 119 -6.61 -8.50 -3.49
C ALA A 119 -5.28 -7.96 -4.04
N ILE A 120 -5.34 -7.26 -5.17
CA ILE A 120 -4.18 -6.82 -5.94
C ILE A 120 -4.27 -5.33 -6.25
N THR A 121 -3.20 -4.59 -6.03
CA THR A 121 -3.02 -3.24 -6.58
C THR A 121 -2.23 -3.34 -7.88
N SER A 122 -2.93 -3.47 -9.01
CA SER A 122 -2.28 -3.47 -10.32
C SER A 122 -1.63 -2.11 -10.59
N ASN A 123 -0.37 -2.09 -10.96
CA ASN A 123 0.42 -0.85 -11.05
C ASN A 123 0.92 -0.49 -12.45
N VAL A 124 0.55 -1.26 -13.47
CA VAL A 124 0.95 -1.03 -14.88
C VAL A 124 -0.25 -1.26 -15.78
N LYS A 125 -0.50 -0.34 -16.71
CA LYS A 125 -1.47 -0.55 -17.78
C LYS A 125 -0.95 -1.53 -18.82
N SER A 126 -1.83 -2.32 -19.44
CA SER A 126 -1.46 -3.31 -20.47
C SER A 126 -0.79 -2.68 -21.69
N ASP A 127 -1.20 -1.46 -22.08
CA ASP A 127 -0.64 -0.67 -23.16
C ASP A 127 0.64 0.09 -22.80
N LYS A 128 1.08 -0.02 -21.52
CA LYS A 128 2.27 0.67 -20.97
C LYS A 128 2.23 2.21 -21.07
N SER A 129 1.05 2.80 -21.31
CA SER A 129 0.86 4.26 -21.31
C SER A 129 1.01 4.84 -19.90
N LEU A 130 1.16 6.16 -19.81
CA LEU A 130 1.17 6.87 -18.53
C LEU A 130 -0.16 6.69 -17.80
N ILE A 131 -0.09 6.71 -16.48
CA ILE A 131 -1.26 6.51 -15.63
C ILE A 131 -1.84 7.87 -15.27
N ALA A 132 -3.15 8.02 -15.44
CA ALA A 132 -3.91 9.16 -14.96
C ALA A 132 -4.86 8.71 -13.85
N ILE A 133 -5.04 9.56 -12.86
CA ILE A 133 -6.02 9.40 -11.78
C ILE A 133 -7.33 10.03 -12.24
N LYS A 134 -8.42 9.26 -12.19
CA LYS A 134 -9.73 9.71 -12.67
C LYS A 134 -10.74 9.78 -11.52
N SER A 135 -11.44 10.92 -11.43
CA SER A 135 -12.54 11.14 -10.47
C SER A 135 -13.69 11.87 -11.18
N GLY A 136 -14.70 11.13 -11.59
CA GLY A 136 -15.79 11.68 -12.39
C GLY A 136 -15.28 12.23 -13.74
N ALA A 137 -15.49 13.52 -13.98
CA ALA A 137 -15.00 14.22 -15.17
C ALA A 137 -13.55 14.73 -15.01
N GLU A 138 -13.00 14.69 -13.82
CA GLU A 138 -11.63 15.15 -13.55
C GLU A 138 -10.63 14.04 -13.85
N GLU A 139 -9.54 14.41 -14.53
CA GLU A 139 -8.42 13.54 -14.82
C GLU A 139 -7.12 14.27 -14.51
N VAL A 140 -6.27 13.66 -13.68
CA VAL A 140 -4.97 14.19 -13.31
C VAL A 140 -3.89 13.24 -13.79
N GLU A 141 -3.06 13.69 -14.71
CA GLU A 141 -1.92 12.92 -15.20
C GLU A 141 -0.84 12.81 -14.12
N THR A 142 -0.37 11.59 -13.87
CA THR A 142 0.70 11.35 -12.88
C THR A 142 2.09 11.54 -13.45
N GLY A 143 2.25 11.52 -14.77
CA GLY A 143 3.54 11.47 -15.44
C GLY A 143 4.29 10.12 -15.24
N LEU A 144 3.66 9.14 -14.62
CA LEU A 144 4.29 7.87 -14.23
C LEU A 144 3.73 6.69 -15.03
N LYS A 145 4.61 5.73 -15.37
CA LYS A 145 4.23 4.45 -15.98
C LYS A 145 3.80 3.39 -14.95
N LYS A 146 4.13 3.62 -13.67
CA LYS A 146 3.82 2.69 -12.57
C LYS A 146 3.18 3.46 -11.42
N VAL A 147 1.92 3.22 -11.18
CA VAL A 147 1.13 3.71 -10.05
C VAL A 147 0.10 2.64 -9.72
N GLY A 148 0.08 2.18 -8.49
CA GLY A 148 -0.89 1.20 -8.02
C GLY A 148 -2.19 1.86 -7.58
N ALA A 149 -2.56 1.71 -6.32
CA ALA A 149 -3.78 2.24 -5.75
C ALA A 149 -3.52 3.08 -4.49
N PHE A 150 -4.44 3.99 -4.23
CA PHE A 150 -4.48 4.81 -3.02
C PHE A 150 -5.73 4.43 -2.23
N VAL A 151 -5.52 3.70 -1.14
CA VAL A 151 -6.60 3.17 -0.30
C VAL A 151 -6.70 4.04 0.95
N GLY A 152 -7.83 4.70 1.14
CA GLY A 152 -8.09 5.61 2.26
C GLY A 152 -8.23 4.87 3.59
N ASP A 153 -8.23 5.65 4.67
CA ASP A 153 -8.29 5.13 6.04
C ASP A 153 -9.55 4.26 6.25
N CYS A 154 -9.39 3.15 6.95
CA CYS A 154 -10.46 2.20 7.28
C CYS A 154 -11.24 1.67 6.06
N ALA A 155 -10.66 1.70 4.87
CA ALA A 155 -11.28 1.10 3.71
C ALA A 155 -11.07 -0.42 3.68
N GLU A 156 -12.08 -1.16 3.24
CA GLU A 156 -12.11 -2.62 3.18
C GLU A 156 -12.16 -3.10 1.73
N ILE A 157 -11.16 -3.84 1.29
CA ILE A 157 -11.10 -4.39 -0.05
C ILE A 157 -11.41 -5.88 -0.01
N GLY A 158 -12.52 -6.28 -0.62
CA GLY A 158 -12.96 -7.67 -0.66
C GLY A 158 -12.00 -8.60 -1.39
N CYS A 159 -12.06 -9.88 -1.03
CA CYS A 159 -11.16 -10.91 -1.57
C CYS A 159 -11.17 -10.96 -3.10
N ASN A 160 -9.98 -11.25 -3.68
CA ASN A 160 -9.75 -11.37 -5.12
C ASN A 160 -10.21 -10.14 -5.93
N SER A 161 -10.23 -8.97 -5.32
CA SER A 161 -10.48 -7.72 -6.04
C SER A 161 -9.20 -7.17 -6.65
N VAL A 162 -9.33 -6.56 -7.82
CA VAL A 162 -8.25 -5.87 -8.51
C VAL A 162 -8.50 -4.37 -8.50
N LEU A 163 -7.64 -3.64 -7.81
CA LEU A 163 -7.57 -2.19 -7.92
C LEU A 163 -6.68 -1.86 -9.12
N ASN A 164 -7.28 -1.36 -10.19
CA ASN A 164 -6.54 -1.06 -11.44
C ASN A 164 -5.61 0.15 -11.24
N PRO A 165 -4.59 0.32 -12.11
CA PRO A 165 -3.62 1.41 -11.99
C PRO A 165 -4.29 2.78 -11.81
N GLY A 166 -3.91 3.48 -10.75
CA GLY A 166 -4.47 4.77 -10.41
C GLY A 166 -5.84 4.72 -9.70
N ALA A 167 -6.30 3.56 -9.24
CA ALA A 167 -7.53 3.49 -8.45
C ALA A 167 -7.37 4.21 -7.11
N VAL A 168 -8.39 4.98 -6.74
CA VAL A 168 -8.47 5.70 -5.46
C VAL A 168 -9.71 5.23 -4.70
N ILE A 169 -9.51 4.73 -3.50
CA ILE A 169 -10.58 4.26 -2.62
C ILE A 169 -10.70 5.23 -1.46
N GLY A 170 -11.84 5.86 -1.31
CA GLY A 170 -12.11 6.82 -0.24
C GLY A 170 -12.15 6.19 1.15
N LYS A 171 -12.04 7.02 2.19
CA LYS A 171 -12.12 6.59 3.60
C LYS A 171 -13.38 5.81 3.89
N ASN A 172 -13.29 4.77 4.71
CA ASN A 172 -14.40 3.89 5.09
C ASN A 172 -15.15 3.27 3.91
N ALA A 173 -14.64 3.30 2.69
CA ALA A 173 -15.29 2.62 1.57
C ALA A 173 -15.13 1.11 1.68
N ILE A 174 -16.09 0.38 1.14
CA ILE A 174 -16.07 -1.09 1.04
C ILE A 174 -16.10 -1.47 -0.43
N VAL A 175 -15.13 -2.25 -0.87
CA VAL A 175 -15.13 -2.88 -2.18
C VAL A 175 -15.54 -4.35 -1.99
N TYR A 176 -16.61 -4.78 -2.66
CA TYR A 176 -17.06 -6.16 -2.57
C TYR A 176 -16.08 -7.12 -3.25
N PRO A 177 -16.05 -8.40 -2.82
CA PRO A 177 -15.18 -9.40 -3.42
C PRO A 177 -15.36 -9.52 -4.94
N LEU A 178 -14.31 -9.99 -5.63
CA LEU A 178 -14.28 -10.21 -7.08
C LEU A 178 -14.52 -8.93 -7.91
N SER A 179 -14.21 -7.77 -7.35
CA SER A 179 -14.41 -6.49 -8.03
C SER A 179 -13.18 -6.08 -8.85
N SER A 180 -13.41 -5.52 -10.05
CA SER A 180 -12.41 -4.80 -10.82
C SER A 180 -12.69 -3.30 -10.73
N VAL A 181 -11.89 -2.59 -9.91
CA VAL A 181 -12.12 -1.17 -9.61
C VAL A 181 -11.24 -0.30 -10.50
N ARG A 182 -11.84 0.71 -11.15
CA ARG A 182 -11.14 1.74 -11.92
C ARG A 182 -11.58 3.13 -11.45
N GLY A 183 -10.65 4.06 -11.38
CA GLY A 183 -10.92 5.44 -10.98
C GLY A 183 -11.22 5.57 -9.49
N PHE A 184 -12.17 6.40 -9.12
CA PHE A 184 -12.45 6.82 -7.75
C PHE A 184 -13.69 6.15 -7.16
N VAL A 185 -13.55 5.59 -5.97
CA VAL A 185 -14.66 5.13 -5.11
C VAL A 185 -14.81 6.13 -3.96
N PRO A 186 -15.95 6.83 -3.83
CA PRO A 186 -16.14 7.83 -2.78
C PRO A 186 -16.02 7.27 -1.36
N GLN A 187 -15.67 8.16 -0.43
CA GLN A 187 -15.70 7.81 0.99
C GLN A 187 -17.11 7.37 1.45
N ASN A 188 -17.17 6.55 2.50
CA ASN A 188 -18.41 6.07 3.10
C ASN A 188 -19.36 5.43 2.07
N SER A 189 -18.82 4.69 1.11
CA SER A 189 -19.58 4.05 0.06
C SER A 189 -19.27 2.56 -0.07
N ILE A 190 -20.12 1.85 -0.81
CA ILE A 190 -19.95 0.44 -1.16
C ILE A 190 -19.81 0.35 -2.68
N TYR A 191 -18.71 -0.23 -3.15
CA TYR A 191 -18.51 -0.59 -4.55
C TYR A 191 -18.89 -2.06 -4.77
N LYS A 192 -19.90 -2.29 -5.59
CA LYS A 192 -20.42 -3.62 -5.89
C LYS A 192 -20.92 -3.70 -7.32
N ASN A 193 -20.56 -4.75 -8.06
CA ASN A 193 -21.01 -4.98 -9.45
C ASN A 193 -20.78 -3.78 -10.38
N GLY A 194 -19.63 -3.12 -10.25
CA GLY A 194 -19.27 -1.95 -11.08
C GLY A 194 -20.01 -0.66 -10.69
N LYS A 195 -20.80 -0.66 -9.62
CA LYS A 195 -21.57 0.50 -9.15
C LYS A 195 -21.18 0.90 -7.74
N THR A 196 -21.28 2.18 -7.45
CA THR A 196 -21.08 2.74 -6.11
C THR A 196 -22.44 3.14 -5.52
N VAL A 197 -22.67 2.76 -4.26
CA VAL A 197 -23.80 3.19 -3.45
C VAL A 197 -23.30 3.75 -2.12
N LEU A 198 -23.96 4.77 -1.57
CA LEU A 198 -23.60 5.32 -0.26
C LEU A 198 -23.94 4.29 0.84
N LYS A 199 -23.14 4.25 1.90
CA LYS A 199 -23.50 3.57 3.15
C LYS A 199 -24.57 4.40 3.86
N TYR A 200 -25.58 3.75 4.34
CA TYR A 200 -26.58 4.35 5.25
C TYR A 200 -26.09 4.32 6.67
#